data_07f7f3e7bbb6ed3bda6238135b8486f1
#
_entry.id   07f7f3e7bbb6ed3bda6238135b8486f1
#
_cell.length_a   1.000
_cell.length_b   1.000
_cell.length_c   1.000
_cell.angle_alpha   90.00
_cell.angle_beta   90.00
_cell.angle_gamma   90.00
#
_symmetry.space_group_name_H-M   'P 1'
#
loop_
_entity.id
_entity.type
_entity.pdbx_description
1 polymer ?
#
loop_
_entity_poly.entity_id
_entity_poly.type
_entity_poly.pdbx_seq_one_letter_code
_entity_poly.pdbx_strand_id
1 'polypeptide(L)'
;MNDLYLVSPIPVSVNEYLKPHMIHKGRGMVVMYETAAAKAYKAEFISYIQEEAKKQNFQKIENTSQHCYVDVGIYFPRKRMDANNHWKIMLDAITESKAVWMDDSQVCERVKFIRYDSKNPRIELHIHPVDYIGIFDTQKEFDTFSSRCKSCNRYLDGRCSILVESCEGRIKEDVVNGECQKYKQRSS
;
A
#
# COMPACT_ATOMS: atom_id res chain seq x y z
N MET A 1 8.13 10.85 5.94
CA MET A 1 6.66 10.71 5.73
C MET A 1 6.00 10.86 7.08
N ASN A 2 4.90 11.62 7.15
CA ASN A 2 4.12 11.72 8.39
C ASN A 2 3.09 10.59 8.43
N ASP A 3 2.63 10.25 9.63
CA ASP A 3 1.56 9.28 9.80
C ASP A 3 0.21 9.87 9.39
N LEU A 4 -0.70 9.02 8.88
CA LEU A 4 -2.07 9.39 8.56
C LEU A 4 -3.05 8.47 9.31
N TYR A 5 -3.98 9.07 10.01
CA TYR A 5 -5.05 8.37 10.73
C TYR A 5 -6.39 8.62 10.05
N LEU A 6 -7.08 7.55 9.70
CA LEU A 6 -8.40 7.61 9.06
C LEU A 6 -9.39 6.75 9.81
N VAL A 7 -10.65 7.13 9.74
CA VAL A 7 -11.78 6.33 10.25
C VAL A 7 -12.78 6.11 9.12
N SER A 8 -12.99 4.86 8.76
CA SER A 8 -13.97 4.46 7.74
C SER A 8 -15.21 3.86 8.40
N PRO A 9 -16.42 4.16 7.92
CA PRO A 9 -17.55 3.27 8.20
C PRO A 9 -17.24 1.88 7.66
N ILE A 10 -17.95 0.83 8.13
CA ILE A 10 -17.80 -0.52 7.56
C ILE A 10 -18.26 -0.47 6.09
N PRO A 11 -17.35 -0.71 5.12
CA PRO A 11 -17.73 -0.69 3.70
C PRO A 11 -18.66 -1.85 3.34
N VAL A 12 -19.31 -1.78 2.19
CA VAL A 12 -20.03 -2.92 1.62
C VAL A 12 -19.10 -4.10 1.43
N SER A 13 -19.61 -5.31 1.55
CA SER A 13 -18.78 -6.50 1.36
C SER A 13 -18.38 -6.67 -0.10
N VAL A 14 -17.28 -7.40 -0.35
CA VAL A 14 -16.81 -7.72 -1.71
C VAL A 14 -17.91 -8.39 -2.56
N ASN A 15 -18.79 -9.15 -1.94
CA ASN A 15 -19.93 -9.81 -2.60
C ASN A 15 -21.04 -8.83 -3.05
N GLU A 16 -21.06 -7.64 -2.47
CA GLU A 16 -22.02 -6.57 -2.77
C GLU A 16 -21.37 -5.41 -3.53
N TYR A 17 -20.03 -5.41 -3.64
CA TYR A 17 -19.27 -4.35 -4.31
C TYR A 17 -19.51 -4.34 -5.81
N LEU A 18 -19.33 -5.49 -6.46
CA LEU A 18 -19.47 -5.65 -7.90
C LEU A 18 -20.60 -6.61 -8.23
N LYS A 19 -21.41 -6.28 -9.24
CA LYS A 19 -22.45 -7.16 -9.77
C LYS A 19 -22.30 -7.37 -11.28
N PRO A 20 -22.55 -8.59 -11.78
CA PRO A 20 -22.55 -8.84 -13.22
C PRO A 20 -23.75 -8.18 -13.89
N HIS A 21 -23.52 -7.59 -15.05
CA HIS A 21 -24.56 -7.11 -15.96
C HIS A 21 -24.31 -7.66 -17.34
N MET A 22 -25.35 -8.26 -17.95
CA MET A 22 -25.25 -8.81 -19.29
C MET A 22 -25.59 -7.73 -20.31
N ILE A 23 -24.65 -7.38 -21.16
CA ILE A 23 -24.88 -6.48 -22.28
C ILE A 23 -25.24 -7.32 -23.50
N HIS A 24 -26.49 -7.21 -23.98
CA HIS A 24 -26.98 -7.88 -25.19
C HIS A 24 -26.65 -7.05 -26.46
N LYS A 25 -25.36 -7.02 -26.84
CA LYS A 25 -24.93 -6.52 -28.16
C LYS A 25 -24.13 -7.63 -28.85
N GLY A 26 -24.77 -8.32 -29.80
CA GLY A 26 -24.14 -9.43 -30.53
C GLY A 26 -23.93 -10.68 -29.69
N ARG A 27 -22.68 -11.14 -29.52
CA ARG A 27 -22.31 -12.21 -28.59
C ARG A 27 -22.36 -11.64 -27.16
N GLY A 28 -23.41 -11.92 -26.41
CA GLY A 28 -23.60 -11.37 -25.05
C GLY A 28 -22.30 -11.31 -24.23
N MET A 29 -21.99 -10.14 -23.68
CA MET A 29 -20.81 -9.91 -22.84
C MET A 29 -21.24 -9.60 -21.40
N VAL A 30 -20.64 -10.28 -20.43
CA VAL A 30 -20.85 -9.98 -19.01
C VAL A 30 -19.86 -8.89 -18.60
N VAL A 31 -20.39 -7.77 -18.10
CA VAL A 31 -19.59 -6.68 -17.54
C VAL A 31 -19.87 -6.56 -16.05
N MET A 32 -18.82 -6.42 -15.25
CA MET A 32 -18.95 -6.15 -13.81
C MET A 32 -19.16 -4.65 -13.60
N TYR A 33 -20.10 -4.27 -12.76
CA TYR A 33 -20.34 -2.88 -12.40
C TYR A 33 -20.40 -2.69 -10.88
N GLU A 34 -19.96 -1.54 -10.42
CA GLU A 34 -20.06 -1.14 -9.02
C GLU A 34 -21.51 -0.84 -8.64
N THR A 35 -21.94 -1.36 -7.50
CA THR A 35 -23.29 -1.09 -6.97
C THR A 35 -23.45 0.36 -6.51
N ALA A 36 -24.70 0.83 -6.43
CA ALA A 36 -24.97 2.18 -5.92
C ALA A 36 -24.44 2.41 -4.50
N ALA A 37 -24.56 1.41 -3.62
CA ALA A 37 -24.03 1.48 -2.27
C ALA A 37 -22.49 1.58 -2.24
N ALA A 38 -21.80 0.85 -3.12
CA ALA A 38 -20.36 0.93 -3.25
C ALA A 38 -19.91 2.33 -3.74
N LYS A 39 -20.58 2.87 -4.74
CA LYS A 39 -20.30 4.23 -5.26
C LYS A 39 -20.55 5.30 -4.20
N ALA A 40 -21.62 5.21 -3.43
CA ALA A 40 -21.91 6.14 -2.36
C ALA A 40 -20.82 6.09 -1.28
N TYR A 41 -20.46 4.90 -0.79
CA TYR A 41 -19.38 4.72 0.17
C TYR A 41 -18.07 5.34 -0.34
N LYS A 42 -17.67 5.03 -1.58
CA LYS A 42 -16.43 5.55 -2.17
C LYS A 42 -16.43 7.08 -2.25
N ALA A 43 -17.53 7.68 -2.72
CA ALA A 43 -17.62 9.13 -2.85
C ALA A 43 -17.47 9.86 -1.50
N GLU A 44 -18.13 9.37 -0.45
CA GLU A 44 -18.02 9.94 0.90
C GLU A 44 -16.62 9.73 1.49
N PHE A 45 -16.10 8.51 1.39
CA PHE A 45 -14.80 8.19 1.99
C PHE A 45 -13.64 8.88 1.26
N ILE A 46 -13.68 9.01 -0.06
CA ILE A 46 -12.70 9.76 -0.86
C ILE A 46 -12.62 11.22 -0.40
N SER A 47 -13.78 11.89 -0.26
CA SER A 47 -13.82 13.27 0.23
C SER A 47 -13.21 13.41 1.62
N TYR A 48 -13.57 12.50 2.53
CA TYR A 48 -13.04 12.46 3.88
C TYR A 48 -11.50 12.25 3.89
N ILE A 49 -10.98 11.30 3.09
CA ILE A 49 -9.53 11.05 2.99
C ILE A 49 -8.79 12.30 2.53
N GLN A 50 -9.30 13.00 1.51
CA GLN A 50 -8.68 14.21 0.97
C GLN A 50 -8.62 15.34 2.01
N GLU A 51 -9.66 15.50 2.83
CA GLU A 51 -9.71 16.47 3.92
C GLU A 51 -8.74 16.09 5.05
N GLU A 52 -8.77 14.85 5.51
CA GLU A 52 -7.90 14.39 6.60
C GLU A 52 -6.42 14.39 6.20
N ALA A 53 -6.08 14.00 4.98
CA ALA A 53 -4.71 14.09 4.49
C ALA A 53 -4.17 15.53 4.51
N LYS A 54 -4.98 16.52 4.13
CA LYS A 54 -4.62 17.95 4.22
C LYS A 54 -4.50 18.40 5.67
N LYS A 55 -5.48 18.09 6.50
CA LYS A 55 -5.54 18.47 7.90
C LYS A 55 -4.37 17.92 8.72
N GLN A 56 -3.95 16.70 8.42
CA GLN A 56 -2.82 16.03 9.08
C GLN A 56 -1.47 16.31 8.39
N ASN A 57 -1.45 17.17 7.35
CA ASN A 57 -0.26 17.49 6.55
C ASN A 57 0.43 16.25 6.01
N PHE A 58 -0.34 15.23 5.63
CA PHE A 58 0.20 13.99 5.08
C PHE A 58 0.82 14.22 3.71
N GLN A 59 2.01 13.67 3.51
CA GLN A 59 2.69 13.73 2.22
C GLN A 59 2.45 12.44 1.45
N LYS A 60 1.81 12.57 0.29
CA LYS A 60 1.52 11.46 -0.60
C LYS A 60 2.79 10.67 -0.94
N ILE A 61 2.66 9.35 -0.96
CA ILE A 61 3.71 8.42 -1.37
C ILE A 61 3.72 8.35 -2.90
N GLU A 62 4.59 9.14 -3.54
CA GLU A 62 4.67 9.21 -5.01
C GLU A 62 5.61 8.15 -5.62
N ASN A 63 6.61 7.70 -4.86
CA ASN A 63 7.53 6.66 -5.31
C ASN A 63 6.85 5.29 -5.22
N THR A 64 6.56 4.67 -6.36
CA THR A 64 5.87 3.38 -6.44
C THR A 64 6.65 2.20 -5.84
N SER A 65 7.97 2.34 -5.65
CA SER A 65 8.78 1.34 -4.95
C SER A 65 8.80 1.52 -3.43
N GLN A 66 8.16 2.58 -2.93
CA GLN A 66 8.06 2.83 -1.51
C GLN A 66 6.78 2.23 -0.96
N HIS A 67 6.90 1.31 -0.02
CA HIS A 67 5.76 0.71 0.66
C HIS A 67 5.35 1.50 1.91
N CYS A 68 4.14 1.25 2.38
CA CYS A 68 3.63 1.72 3.67
C CYS A 68 2.88 0.61 4.40
N TYR A 69 2.93 0.65 5.72
CA TYR A 69 2.04 -0.16 6.54
C TYR A 69 0.67 0.51 6.63
N VAL A 70 -0.36 -0.32 6.56
CA VAL A 70 -1.73 0.06 6.90
C VAL A 70 -2.17 -0.81 8.07
N ASP A 71 -2.00 -0.29 9.27
CA ASP A 71 -2.44 -0.92 10.51
C ASP A 71 -3.93 -0.68 10.73
N VAL A 72 -4.68 -1.74 10.94
CA VAL A 72 -6.14 -1.68 10.95
C VAL A 72 -6.72 -2.25 12.22
N GLY A 73 -7.50 -1.42 12.91
CA GLY A 73 -8.40 -1.81 13.98
C GLY A 73 -9.84 -1.88 13.48
N ILE A 74 -10.49 -3.04 13.63
CA ILE A 74 -11.85 -3.23 13.13
C ILE A 74 -12.82 -3.35 14.29
N TYR A 75 -13.92 -2.58 14.24
CA TYR A 75 -15.06 -2.65 15.16
C TYR A 75 -16.32 -3.04 14.39
N PHE A 76 -16.56 -4.34 14.32
CA PHE A 76 -17.75 -4.86 13.65
C PHE A 76 -19.02 -4.65 14.47
N PRO A 77 -20.22 -4.50 13.84
CA PRO A 77 -21.48 -4.40 14.56
C PRO A 77 -21.90 -5.71 15.25
N ARG A 78 -21.38 -6.85 14.79
CA ARG A 78 -21.70 -8.19 15.29
C ARG A 78 -20.57 -9.19 15.03
N LYS A 79 -20.61 -10.32 15.72
CA LYS A 79 -19.71 -11.47 15.47
C LYS A 79 -19.95 -12.10 14.08
N ARG A 80 -19.01 -12.91 13.63
CA ARG A 80 -19.04 -13.67 12.37
C ARG A 80 -19.06 -12.80 11.11
N MET A 81 -18.41 -11.65 11.14
CA MET A 81 -18.07 -10.87 9.97
C MET A 81 -16.60 -11.11 9.60
N ASP A 82 -16.34 -11.20 8.30
CA ASP A 82 -15.01 -11.45 7.76
C ASP A 82 -14.35 -10.14 7.33
N ALA A 83 -13.21 -9.83 7.92
CA ALA A 83 -12.45 -8.63 7.62
C ALA A 83 -12.03 -8.56 6.14
N ASN A 84 -11.67 -9.70 5.54
CA ASN A 84 -11.20 -9.75 4.16
C ASN A 84 -12.26 -9.28 3.15
N ASN A 85 -13.54 -9.40 3.49
CA ASN A 85 -14.64 -8.97 2.62
C ASN A 85 -14.76 -7.44 2.48
N HIS A 86 -14.01 -6.67 3.26
CA HIS A 86 -14.13 -5.20 3.30
C HIS A 86 -12.88 -4.47 2.78
N TRP A 87 -11.78 -5.18 2.52
CA TRP A 87 -10.52 -4.58 2.13
C TRP A 87 -10.56 -3.90 0.76
N LYS A 88 -10.98 -4.64 -0.26
CA LYS A 88 -10.83 -4.19 -1.63
C LYS A 88 -11.46 -2.81 -1.87
N ILE A 89 -12.72 -2.63 -1.54
CA ILE A 89 -13.41 -1.36 -1.77
C ILE A 89 -12.80 -0.20 -0.98
N MET A 90 -12.29 -0.48 0.23
CA MET A 90 -11.64 0.51 1.07
C MET A 90 -10.30 0.96 0.46
N LEU A 91 -9.45 0.02 0.02
CA LEU A 91 -8.19 0.33 -0.65
C LEU A 91 -8.40 1.01 -2.00
N ASP A 92 -9.39 0.57 -2.78
CA ASP A 92 -9.79 1.23 -4.02
C ASP A 92 -10.17 2.71 -3.77
N ALA A 93 -10.95 2.99 -2.71
CA ALA A 93 -11.32 4.37 -2.36
C ALA A 93 -10.11 5.21 -1.95
N ILE A 94 -9.16 4.65 -1.18
CA ILE A 94 -7.94 5.35 -0.80
C ILE A 94 -7.09 5.64 -2.03
N THR A 95 -6.92 4.68 -2.93
CA THR A 95 -6.18 4.86 -4.18
C THR A 95 -6.84 5.91 -5.08
N GLU A 96 -8.16 5.85 -5.25
CA GLU A 96 -8.93 6.81 -6.05
C GLU A 96 -8.93 8.23 -5.46
N SER A 97 -8.73 8.37 -4.15
CA SER A 97 -8.59 9.69 -3.50
C SER A 97 -7.38 10.47 -4.03
N LYS A 98 -6.35 9.78 -4.54
CA LYS A 98 -5.07 10.31 -5.02
C LYS A 98 -4.29 11.09 -3.96
N ALA A 99 -4.69 10.99 -2.70
CA ALA A 99 -4.13 11.74 -1.59
C ALA A 99 -3.08 10.96 -0.77
N VAL A 100 -3.05 9.62 -0.87
CA VAL A 100 -2.24 8.77 0.03
C VAL A 100 -1.08 8.10 -0.70
N TRP A 101 -1.36 7.31 -1.73
CA TRP A 101 -0.37 6.58 -2.52
C TRP A 101 -0.70 6.63 -4.01
N MET A 102 0.11 5.98 -4.84
CA MET A 102 -0.12 5.88 -6.28
C MET A 102 -0.95 4.66 -6.64
N ASP A 103 -0.72 3.54 -5.94
CA ASP A 103 -1.30 2.24 -6.23
C ASP A 103 -1.37 1.39 -4.95
N ASP A 104 -2.38 0.53 -4.80
CA ASP A 104 -2.55 -0.34 -3.63
C ASP A 104 -1.49 -1.45 -3.51
N SER A 105 -0.71 -1.70 -4.57
CA SER A 105 0.49 -2.55 -4.50
C SER A 105 1.58 -2.05 -3.55
N GLN A 106 1.51 -0.76 -3.15
CA GLN A 106 2.41 -0.16 -2.16
C GLN A 106 2.05 -0.50 -0.71
N VAL A 107 0.93 -1.20 -0.49
CA VAL A 107 0.34 -1.41 0.84
C VAL A 107 0.76 -2.73 1.46
N CYS A 108 1.25 -2.65 2.69
CA CYS A 108 1.44 -3.79 3.58
C CYS A 108 0.35 -3.78 4.66
N GLU A 109 -0.71 -4.55 4.44
CA GLU A 109 -1.87 -4.59 5.32
C GLU A 109 -1.60 -5.38 6.60
N ARG A 110 -2.01 -4.82 7.75
CA ARG A 110 -1.84 -5.49 9.05
C ARG A 110 -3.07 -5.30 9.92
N VAL A 111 -3.84 -6.35 10.15
CA VAL A 111 -4.95 -6.33 11.10
C VAL A 111 -4.39 -6.43 12.52
N LYS A 112 -4.51 -5.37 13.29
CA LYS A 112 -4.03 -5.30 14.68
C LYS A 112 -5.00 -5.97 15.65
N PHE A 113 -6.30 -5.78 15.44
CA PHE A 113 -7.35 -6.38 16.27
C PHE A 113 -8.70 -6.33 15.57
N ILE A 114 -9.60 -7.22 16.01
CA ILE A 114 -11.03 -7.21 15.68
C ILE A 114 -11.82 -7.14 17.00
N ARG A 115 -12.70 -6.16 17.09
CA ARG A 115 -13.61 -5.92 18.22
C ARG A 115 -15.06 -5.79 17.71
N TYR A 116 -16.00 -5.70 18.63
CA TYR A 116 -17.41 -5.60 18.30
C TYR A 116 -18.02 -4.37 18.97
N ASP A 117 -18.56 -3.47 18.16
CA ASP A 117 -19.23 -2.26 18.60
C ASP A 117 -20.50 -2.07 17.76
N SER A 118 -21.64 -2.48 18.32
CA SER A 118 -22.93 -2.42 17.62
C SER A 118 -23.48 -1.00 17.49
N LYS A 119 -22.99 -0.06 18.29
CA LYS A 119 -23.47 1.33 18.29
C LYS A 119 -22.66 2.21 17.34
N ASN A 120 -21.37 1.93 17.19
CA ASN A 120 -20.46 2.70 16.36
C ASN A 120 -19.50 1.77 15.59
N PRO A 121 -20.04 0.96 14.65
CA PRO A 121 -19.19 0.09 13.84
C PRO A 121 -18.31 0.91 12.90
N ARG A 122 -17.00 0.60 12.86
CA ARG A 122 -16.01 1.36 12.08
C ARG A 122 -14.74 0.57 11.85
N ILE A 123 -13.92 1.08 10.96
CA ILE A 123 -12.55 0.66 10.74
C ILE A 123 -11.64 1.85 11.02
N GLU A 124 -10.69 1.68 11.92
CA GLU A 124 -9.64 2.66 12.20
C GLU A 124 -8.36 2.26 11.46
N LEU A 125 -7.79 3.20 10.73
CA LEU A 125 -6.61 3.01 9.89
C LEU A 125 -5.48 3.90 10.38
N HIS A 126 -4.30 3.33 10.52
CA HIS A 126 -3.06 4.06 10.74
C HIS A 126 -2.10 3.72 9.60
N ILE A 127 -1.83 4.69 8.75
CA ILE A 127 -0.95 4.58 7.58
C ILE A 127 0.38 5.24 7.92
N HIS A 128 1.46 4.48 7.84
CA HIS A 128 2.79 4.96 8.20
C HIS A 128 3.88 4.26 7.38
N PRO A 129 5.12 4.83 7.34
CA PRO A 129 6.21 4.24 6.59
C PRO A 129 6.53 2.82 7.06
N VAL A 130 7.01 1.98 6.12
CA VAL A 130 7.67 0.73 6.48
C VAL A 130 9.04 1.02 7.10
N ASP A 131 9.55 0.08 7.88
CA ASP A 131 10.84 0.13 8.54
C ASP A 131 11.97 -0.53 7.75
N TYR A 132 11.66 -1.00 6.52
CA TYR A 132 12.62 -1.63 5.62
C TYR A 132 12.80 -0.81 4.32
N ILE A 133 13.89 -1.07 3.58
CA ILE A 133 14.18 -0.44 2.28
C ILE A 133 14.46 -1.54 1.27
N GLY A 134 13.52 -1.79 0.38
CA GLY A 134 13.64 -2.87 -0.61
C GLY A 134 13.90 -4.22 0.05
N ILE A 135 15.10 -4.81 -0.18
CA ILE A 135 15.49 -6.10 0.42
C ILE A 135 16.20 -5.95 1.78
N PHE A 136 16.41 -4.73 2.26
CA PHE A 136 17.12 -4.44 3.50
C PHE A 136 16.12 -4.24 4.65
N ASP A 137 16.24 -5.05 5.70
CA ASP A 137 15.31 -5.02 6.84
C ASP A 137 15.40 -3.74 7.66
N THR A 138 16.53 -3.00 7.55
CA THR A 138 16.75 -1.75 8.28
C THR A 138 17.48 -0.70 7.45
N GLN A 139 17.30 0.58 7.79
CA GLN A 139 18.08 1.69 7.24
C GLN A 139 19.59 1.46 7.37
N LYS A 140 20.04 0.91 8.50
CA LYS A 140 21.47 0.63 8.77
C LYS A 140 22.05 -0.39 7.78
N GLU A 141 21.30 -1.44 7.46
CA GLU A 141 21.73 -2.42 6.46
C GLU A 141 21.84 -1.79 5.08
N PHE A 142 20.86 -1.02 4.68
CA PHE A 142 20.90 -0.26 3.44
C PHE A 142 22.10 0.68 3.38
N ASP A 143 22.35 1.46 4.43
CA ASP A 143 23.47 2.41 4.51
C ASP A 143 24.81 1.68 4.42
N THR A 144 24.93 0.52 5.08
CA THR A 144 26.13 -0.32 5.03
C THR A 144 26.37 -0.86 3.62
N PHE A 145 25.35 -1.37 2.96
CA PHE A 145 25.43 -1.86 1.58
C PHE A 145 25.76 -0.73 0.59
N SER A 146 25.01 0.37 0.64
CA SER A 146 25.12 1.48 -0.31
C SER A 146 26.45 2.25 -0.18
N SER A 147 27.04 2.32 1.03
CA SER A 147 28.32 2.97 1.25
C SER A 147 29.44 2.34 0.41
N ARG A 148 29.45 1.03 0.26
CA ARG A 148 30.42 0.30 -0.59
C ARG A 148 30.27 0.61 -2.07
N CYS A 149 29.04 0.95 -2.52
CA CYS A 149 28.79 1.28 -3.92
C CYS A 149 29.63 2.48 -4.39
N LYS A 150 29.88 3.45 -3.52
CA LYS A 150 30.64 4.67 -3.85
C LYS A 150 32.06 4.39 -4.36
N SER A 151 32.68 3.32 -3.87
CA SER A 151 34.01 2.87 -4.29
C SER A 151 33.99 1.80 -5.40
N CYS A 152 32.82 1.40 -5.87
CA CYS A 152 32.66 0.36 -6.88
C CYS A 152 32.78 0.92 -8.31
N ASN A 153 33.50 0.22 -9.20
CA ASN A 153 33.61 0.60 -10.60
C ASN A 153 32.31 0.45 -11.41
N ARG A 154 31.32 -0.30 -10.88
CA ARG A 154 29.99 -0.46 -11.48
C ARG A 154 29.02 0.65 -11.09
N TYR A 155 29.37 1.45 -10.08
CA TYR A 155 28.53 2.56 -9.63
C TYR A 155 28.90 3.82 -10.44
N LEU A 156 28.17 4.03 -11.54
CA LEU A 156 28.40 5.12 -12.48
C LEU A 156 27.28 6.17 -12.34
N ASP A 157 27.63 7.42 -12.32
CA ASP A 157 26.68 8.56 -12.24
C ASP A 157 25.64 8.43 -11.11
N GLY A 158 26.07 7.89 -9.97
CA GLY A 158 25.19 7.70 -8.83
C GLY A 158 24.26 6.50 -8.95
N ARG A 159 24.44 5.59 -9.91
CA ARG A 159 23.54 4.47 -10.19
C ARG A 159 24.27 3.15 -10.39
N CYS A 160 23.64 2.07 -9.94
CA CYS A 160 24.01 0.69 -10.23
C CYS A 160 22.72 -0.12 -10.30
N SER A 161 22.54 -0.95 -11.33
CA SER A 161 21.31 -1.76 -11.49
C SER A 161 21.03 -2.64 -10.28
N ILE A 162 22.07 -3.28 -9.71
CA ILE A 162 21.92 -4.12 -8.51
C ILE A 162 21.39 -3.32 -7.33
N LEU A 163 21.92 -2.12 -7.09
CA LEU A 163 21.45 -1.26 -5.99
C LEU A 163 20.00 -0.80 -6.22
N VAL A 164 19.68 -0.35 -7.43
CA VAL A 164 18.32 0.10 -7.78
C VAL A 164 17.31 -1.04 -7.59
N GLU A 165 17.59 -2.21 -8.16
CA GLU A 165 16.70 -3.38 -8.05
C GLU A 165 16.58 -3.87 -6.60
N SER A 166 17.67 -3.80 -5.81
CA SER A 166 17.61 -4.13 -4.39
C SER A 166 16.72 -3.14 -3.60
N CYS A 167 16.78 -1.84 -3.92
CA CYS A 167 15.87 -0.84 -3.32
C CYS A 167 14.41 -1.01 -3.75
N GLU A 168 14.16 -1.61 -4.91
CA GLU A 168 12.82 -1.99 -5.38
C GLU A 168 12.30 -3.30 -4.73
N GLY A 169 13.07 -3.92 -3.85
CA GLY A 169 12.69 -5.17 -3.17
C GLY A 169 12.92 -6.44 -4.00
N ARG A 170 13.65 -6.34 -5.11
CA ARG A 170 13.96 -7.52 -5.95
C ARG A 170 15.07 -8.34 -5.33
N ILE A 171 14.75 -9.56 -4.91
CA ILE A 171 15.75 -10.52 -4.43
C ILE A 171 16.65 -10.93 -5.60
N LYS A 172 17.95 -10.73 -5.43
CA LYS A 172 18.97 -10.98 -6.46
C LYS A 172 20.02 -11.97 -5.97
N GLU A 173 20.43 -12.88 -6.84
CA GLU A 173 21.57 -13.79 -6.57
C GLU A 173 22.90 -13.03 -6.38
N ASP A 174 22.99 -11.82 -6.92
CA ASP A 174 24.14 -10.94 -6.78
C ASP A 174 24.26 -10.31 -5.38
N VAL A 175 23.26 -10.45 -4.51
CA VAL A 175 23.27 -9.96 -3.12
C VAL A 175 23.11 -11.13 -2.16
N VAL A 176 24.17 -11.45 -1.45
CA VAL A 176 24.21 -12.57 -0.49
C VAL A 176 24.63 -12.03 0.87
N ASN A 177 23.85 -12.32 1.92
CA ASN A 177 24.14 -11.88 3.29
C ASN A 177 24.41 -10.37 3.40
N GLY A 178 23.68 -9.56 2.65
CA GLY A 178 23.85 -8.11 2.64
C GLY A 178 25.11 -7.62 1.91
N GLU A 179 25.76 -8.46 1.10
CA GLU A 179 26.94 -8.11 0.33
C GLU A 179 26.74 -8.30 -1.16
N CYS A 180 27.23 -7.32 -1.96
CA CYS A 180 27.21 -7.40 -3.42
C CYS A 180 28.34 -8.30 -3.93
N GLN A 181 27.99 -9.42 -4.56
CA GLN A 181 28.96 -10.37 -5.14
C GLN A 181 29.64 -9.85 -6.42
N LYS A 182 29.10 -8.78 -6.99
CA LYS A 182 29.67 -8.12 -8.19
C LYS A 182 30.47 -6.85 -7.84
N TYR A 183 30.74 -6.62 -6.56
CA TYR A 183 31.56 -5.49 -6.15
C TYR A 183 32.97 -5.58 -6.80
N LYS A 184 33.42 -4.49 -7.40
CA LYS A 184 34.79 -4.34 -7.92
C LYS A 184 35.28 -2.97 -7.53
N GLN A 185 36.34 -2.94 -6.72
CA GLN A 185 36.94 -1.66 -6.31
C GLN A 185 37.39 -0.86 -7.53
N ARG A 186 37.11 0.42 -7.53
CA ARG A 186 37.56 1.35 -8.55
C ARG A 186 39.09 1.49 -8.43
N SER A 187 39.82 1.23 -9.51
CA SER A 187 41.25 1.52 -9.56
C SER A 187 41.42 3.02 -9.47
N SER A 188 42.33 3.45 -8.62
CA SER A 188 42.76 4.85 -8.47
C SER A 188 43.42 5.36 -9.74
#